data_65e6632c0aed00d7d8b32b5c73d7bbbe
#
_entry.id   65e6632c0aed00d7d8b32b5c73d7bbbe
#
_cell.length_a   1.000
_cell.length_b   1.000
_cell.length_c   1.000
_cell.angle_alpha   90.00
_cell.angle_beta   90.00
_cell.angle_gamma   90.00
#
_symmetry.space_group_name_H-M   'P 1'
#
loop_
_entity.id
_entity.type
_entity.pdbx_description
1 polymer ?
#
loop_
_entity_poly.entity_id
_entity_poly.type
_entity_poly.pdbx_seq_one_letter_code
_entity_poly.pdbx_strand_id
1 'polypeptide(L)'
;MLEAAAALLRSGGPSAVTVDAVTRSANVARATLYRHFPSGNDLLAAAFKSLIPPSPTPPAAGSLRDRLVAVVLAQAEAVAQAPALLTAMSWLALGPDLEGLPEPRDARAADSCSITSLRERIAQQYAAPFDAVFDSPEAAGELGEVDRSRAIALLIGPLVLGRLSTLPDFDYRECARAAVDGFLHVQRAQHRASAASIESAGA
;
A
#
# COMPACT_ATOMS: atom_id res chain seq x y z
N MET A 1 -21.82 3.96 11.55
CA MET A 1 -20.90 5.11 11.42
C MET A 1 -19.75 4.80 10.47
N LEU A 2 -18.92 3.81 10.76
CA LEU A 2 -17.78 3.46 9.88
C LEU A 2 -18.23 3.08 8.46
N GLU A 3 -19.29 2.30 8.32
CA GLU A 3 -19.85 1.93 7.02
C GLU A 3 -20.38 3.16 6.24
N ALA A 4 -21.03 4.11 6.93
CA ALA A 4 -21.47 5.36 6.35
C ALA A 4 -20.28 6.22 5.87
N ALA A 5 -19.21 6.31 6.67
CA ALA A 5 -17.98 7.00 6.30
C ALA A 5 -17.30 6.32 5.10
N ALA A 6 -17.23 4.99 5.07
CA ALA A 6 -16.68 4.23 3.95
C ALA A 6 -17.52 4.38 2.66
N ALA A 7 -18.84 4.47 2.77
CA ALA A 7 -19.72 4.73 1.64
C ALA A 7 -19.51 6.14 1.06
N LEU A 8 -19.44 7.15 1.92
CA LEU A 8 -19.15 8.53 1.53
C LEU A 8 -17.76 8.65 0.87
N LEU A 9 -16.76 7.96 1.43
CA LEU A 9 -15.40 7.94 0.88
C LEU A 9 -15.38 7.33 -0.54
N ARG A 10 -16.13 6.25 -0.77
CA ARG A 10 -16.24 5.60 -2.10
C ARG A 10 -16.93 6.48 -3.12
N SER A 11 -17.96 7.22 -2.73
CA SER A 11 -18.79 8.00 -3.64
C SER A 11 -18.28 9.41 -3.93
N GLY A 12 -17.62 10.04 -2.95
CA GLY A 12 -17.24 11.44 -3.04
C GLY A 12 -15.79 11.76 -2.59
N GLY A 13 -14.98 10.72 -2.36
CA GLY A 13 -13.60 10.90 -1.91
C GLY A 13 -13.46 11.42 -0.47
N PRO A 14 -12.22 11.76 -0.05
CA PRO A 14 -11.93 12.18 1.32
C PRO A 14 -12.73 13.41 1.78
N SER A 15 -12.95 14.36 0.90
CA SER A 15 -13.70 15.61 1.18
C SER A 15 -15.18 15.39 1.50
N ALA A 16 -15.75 14.27 1.08
CA ALA A 16 -17.13 13.91 1.40
C ALA A 16 -17.28 13.33 2.82
N VAL A 17 -16.19 12.90 3.45
CA VAL A 17 -16.21 12.30 4.78
C VAL A 17 -16.11 13.40 5.85
N THR A 18 -17.20 14.10 6.05
CA THR A 18 -17.31 15.09 7.12
C THR A 18 -18.11 14.54 8.30
N VAL A 19 -17.87 15.06 9.50
CA VAL A 19 -18.63 14.69 10.70
C VAL A 19 -20.14 14.82 10.46
N ASP A 20 -20.57 15.90 9.81
CA ASP A 20 -21.98 16.15 9.50
C ASP A 20 -22.56 15.18 8.49
N ALA A 21 -21.82 14.86 7.44
CA ALA A 21 -22.28 13.91 6.44
C ALA A 21 -22.41 12.51 7.05
N VAL A 22 -21.42 12.09 7.84
CA VAL A 22 -21.42 10.77 8.48
C VAL A 22 -22.51 10.65 9.56
N THR A 23 -22.69 11.66 10.42
CA THR A 23 -23.73 11.64 11.46
C THR A 23 -25.13 11.61 10.85
N ARG A 24 -25.34 12.36 9.76
CA ARG A 24 -26.61 12.35 9.02
C ARG A 24 -26.86 11.01 8.34
N SER A 25 -25.85 10.47 7.65
CA SER A 25 -25.97 9.20 6.93
C SER A 25 -26.14 8.00 7.88
N ALA A 26 -25.48 8.02 9.02
CA ALA A 26 -25.56 6.97 10.03
C ALA A 26 -26.70 7.16 11.04
N ASN A 27 -27.44 8.29 10.97
CA ASN A 27 -28.48 8.68 11.89
C ASN A 27 -28.02 8.62 13.37
N VAL A 28 -26.89 9.24 13.69
CA VAL A 28 -26.31 9.29 15.03
C VAL A 28 -26.01 10.73 15.46
N ALA A 29 -26.01 10.98 16.76
CA ALA A 29 -25.62 12.28 17.30
C ALA A 29 -24.09 12.51 17.17
N ARG A 30 -23.66 13.78 16.98
CA ARG A 30 -22.23 14.14 16.95
C ARG A 30 -21.47 13.66 18.20
N ALA A 31 -22.06 13.78 19.38
CA ALA A 31 -21.44 13.32 20.62
C ALA A 31 -21.15 11.81 20.61
N THR A 32 -22.04 11.02 19.98
CA THR A 32 -21.82 9.59 19.80
C THR A 32 -20.64 9.31 18.85
N LEU A 33 -20.54 10.08 17.78
CA LEU A 33 -19.42 9.94 16.84
C LEU A 33 -18.09 10.28 17.51
N TYR A 34 -17.99 11.41 18.21
CA TYR A 34 -16.76 11.83 18.89
C TYR A 34 -16.32 10.91 20.03
N ARG A 35 -17.25 10.13 20.61
CA ARG A 35 -16.87 9.10 21.58
C ARG A 35 -16.09 7.94 20.95
N HIS A 36 -16.29 7.65 19.65
CA HIS A 36 -15.63 6.58 18.91
C HIS A 36 -14.44 7.08 18.08
N PHE A 37 -14.53 8.29 17.58
CA PHE A 37 -13.52 8.93 16.74
C PHE A 37 -13.24 10.33 17.30
N PRO A 38 -12.13 10.51 18.02
CA PRO A 38 -11.79 11.78 18.68
C PRO A 38 -11.73 12.97 17.72
N SER A 39 -11.35 12.74 16.46
CA SER A 39 -11.28 13.77 15.42
C SER A 39 -11.90 13.30 14.09
N GLY A 40 -12.12 14.26 13.18
CA GLY A 40 -12.52 13.97 11.80
C GLY A 40 -11.46 13.16 11.05
N ASN A 41 -10.19 13.38 11.35
CA ASN A 41 -9.07 12.63 10.78
C ASN A 41 -9.04 11.17 11.23
N ASP A 42 -9.38 10.89 12.51
CA ASP A 42 -9.50 9.52 13.01
C ASP A 42 -10.65 8.78 12.33
N LEU A 43 -11.77 9.45 12.11
CA LEU A 43 -12.90 8.91 11.35
C LEU A 43 -12.50 8.59 9.90
N LEU A 44 -11.83 9.52 9.25
CA LEU A 44 -11.35 9.36 7.88
C LEU A 44 -10.32 8.23 7.79
N ALA A 45 -9.36 8.18 8.71
CA ALA A 45 -8.36 7.11 8.81
C ALA A 45 -9.01 5.74 9.01
N ALA A 46 -10.02 5.65 9.87
CA ALA A 46 -10.77 4.41 10.07
C ALA A 46 -11.58 4.00 8.84
N ALA A 47 -12.18 4.97 8.13
CA ALA A 47 -12.88 4.73 6.87
C ALA A 47 -11.92 4.20 5.79
N PHE A 48 -10.74 4.79 5.62
CA PHE A 48 -9.71 4.29 4.72
C PHE A 48 -9.29 2.86 5.08
N LYS A 49 -8.99 2.63 6.36
CA LYS A 49 -8.61 1.29 6.83
C LYS A 49 -9.65 0.23 6.50
N SER A 50 -10.95 0.56 6.60
CA SER A 50 -12.02 -0.38 6.30
C SER A 50 -12.17 -0.72 4.81
N LEU A 51 -11.59 0.09 3.92
CA LEU A 51 -11.58 -0.13 2.48
C LEU A 51 -10.34 -0.86 1.97
N ILE A 52 -9.33 -1.03 2.82
CA ILE A 52 -8.11 -1.74 2.46
C ILE A 52 -8.39 -3.24 2.51
N PRO A 53 -8.25 -3.95 1.39
CA PRO A 53 -8.41 -5.39 1.39
C PRO A 53 -7.31 -6.06 2.25
N PRO A 54 -7.57 -7.25 2.80
CA PRO A 54 -6.54 -7.99 3.53
C PRO A 54 -5.35 -8.27 2.62
N SER A 55 -4.15 -8.28 3.20
CA SER A 55 -2.93 -8.66 2.47
C SER A 55 -3.04 -10.07 1.93
N PRO A 56 -2.62 -10.30 0.67
CA PRO A 56 -2.56 -11.63 0.14
C PRO A 56 -1.52 -12.47 0.91
N THR A 57 -1.82 -13.74 1.11
CA THR A 57 -0.84 -14.69 1.64
C THR A 57 -0.04 -15.28 0.48
N PRO A 58 1.29 -15.17 0.48
CA PRO A 58 2.10 -15.77 -0.56
C PRO A 58 1.98 -17.30 -0.53
N PRO A 59 2.05 -17.98 -1.68
CA PRO A 59 2.10 -19.43 -1.71
C PRO A 59 3.27 -19.96 -0.88
N ALA A 60 3.03 -21.03 -0.11
CA ALA A 60 4.06 -21.67 0.70
C ALA A 60 5.03 -22.53 -0.16
N ALA A 61 4.60 -22.96 -1.35
CA ALA A 61 5.36 -23.81 -2.26
C ALA A 61 5.46 -23.16 -3.66
N GLY A 62 6.42 -23.63 -4.45
CA GLY A 62 6.72 -23.12 -5.78
C GLY A 62 8.06 -22.38 -5.81
N SER A 63 8.55 -22.10 -7.00
CA SER A 63 9.80 -21.35 -7.18
C SER A 63 9.67 -19.91 -6.63
N LEU A 64 10.80 -19.31 -6.29
CA LEU A 64 10.85 -17.89 -5.88
C LEU A 64 10.12 -16.98 -6.87
N ARG A 65 10.29 -17.26 -8.18
CA ARG A 65 9.60 -16.55 -9.26
C ARG A 65 8.08 -16.69 -9.15
N ASP A 66 7.58 -17.92 -9.01
CA ASP A 66 6.13 -18.18 -8.98
C ASP A 66 5.48 -17.54 -7.74
N ARG A 67 6.15 -17.60 -6.61
CA ARG A 67 5.71 -16.98 -5.37
C ARG A 67 5.64 -15.46 -5.49
N LEU A 68 6.66 -14.81 -6.08
CA LEU A 68 6.65 -13.37 -6.34
C LEU A 68 5.56 -12.98 -7.34
N VAL A 69 5.41 -13.72 -8.45
CA VAL A 69 4.34 -13.46 -9.43
C VAL A 69 2.97 -13.55 -8.76
N ALA A 70 2.74 -14.55 -7.91
CA ALA A 70 1.47 -14.69 -7.20
C ALA A 70 1.18 -13.50 -6.27
N VAL A 71 2.18 -13.02 -5.51
CA VAL A 71 2.05 -11.85 -4.65
C VAL A 71 1.76 -10.60 -5.47
N VAL A 72 2.52 -10.36 -6.54
CA VAL A 72 2.35 -9.17 -7.39
C VAL A 72 0.98 -9.17 -8.06
N LEU A 73 0.51 -10.32 -8.58
CA LEU A 73 -0.84 -10.42 -9.17
C LEU A 73 -1.94 -10.19 -8.16
N ALA A 74 -1.82 -10.74 -6.96
CA ALA A 74 -2.80 -10.54 -5.91
C ALA A 74 -2.88 -9.06 -5.45
N GLN A 75 -1.74 -8.38 -5.37
CA GLN A 75 -1.69 -6.94 -5.10
C GLN A 75 -2.30 -6.12 -6.26
N ALA A 76 -2.01 -6.49 -7.50
CA ALA A 76 -2.58 -5.84 -8.68
C ALA A 76 -4.12 -5.95 -8.70
N GLU A 77 -4.64 -7.11 -8.33
CA GLU A 77 -6.07 -7.35 -8.24
C GLU A 77 -6.71 -6.53 -7.13
N ALA A 78 -6.08 -6.46 -5.96
CA ALA A 78 -6.53 -5.61 -4.86
C ALA A 78 -6.59 -4.12 -5.27
N VAL A 79 -5.59 -3.63 -6.00
CA VAL A 79 -5.58 -2.26 -6.57
C VAL A 79 -6.69 -2.07 -7.61
N ALA A 80 -6.92 -3.07 -8.45
CA ALA A 80 -7.96 -3.00 -9.50
C ALA A 80 -9.39 -2.97 -8.93
N GLN A 81 -9.63 -3.73 -7.86
CA GLN A 81 -10.95 -3.84 -7.21
C GLN A 81 -11.28 -2.65 -6.30
N ALA A 82 -10.28 -1.92 -5.84
CA ALA A 82 -10.46 -0.83 -4.90
C ALA A 82 -9.87 0.50 -5.43
N PRO A 83 -10.52 1.18 -6.40
CA PRO A 83 -10.06 2.49 -6.88
C PRO A 83 -9.90 3.51 -5.75
N ALA A 84 -10.74 3.43 -4.72
CA ALA A 84 -10.64 4.24 -3.51
C ALA A 84 -9.30 4.01 -2.75
N LEU A 85 -8.68 2.86 -2.92
CA LEU A 85 -7.38 2.55 -2.33
C LEU A 85 -6.26 3.41 -2.94
N LEU A 86 -6.25 3.61 -4.26
CA LEU A 86 -5.28 4.49 -4.92
C LEU A 86 -5.45 5.94 -4.46
N THR A 87 -6.69 6.40 -4.32
CA THR A 87 -7.01 7.72 -3.76
C THR A 87 -6.52 7.83 -2.31
N ALA A 88 -6.74 6.78 -1.51
CA ALA A 88 -6.27 6.70 -0.14
C ALA A 88 -4.73 6.74 -0.05
N MET A 89 -4.05 5.96 -0.88
CA MET A 89 -2.59 5.94 -0.92
C MET A 89 -2.01 7.27 -1.38
N SER A 90 -2.62 7.91 -2.39
CA SER A 90 -2.21 9.24 -2.85
C SER A 90 -2.41 10.28 -1.75
N TRP A 91 -3.55 10.26 -1.06
CA TRP A 91 -3.81 11.17 0.06
C TRP A 91 -2.83 10.93 1.22
N LEU A 92 -2.56 9.68 1.56
CA LEU A 92 -1.58 9.31 2.57
C LEU A 92 -0.15 9.68 2.16
N ALA A 93 0.20 9.61 0.87
CA ALA A 93 1.52 9.94 0.37
C ALA A 93 1.81 11.44 0.38
N LEU A 94 0.80 12.28 0.15
CA LEU A 94 0.93 13.73 0.19
C LEU A 94 1.17 14.26 1.61
N GLY A 95 0.91 13.46 2.65
CA GLY A 95 1.14 13.83 4.05
C GLY A 95 0.18 14.90 4.58
N PRO A 96 0.44 15.44 5.78
CA PRO A 96 -0.33 16.53 6.36
C PRO A 96 -0.16 17.88 5.63
N ASP A 97 0.76 17.96 4.66
CA ASP A 97 1.06 19.15 3.86
C ASP A 97 -0.01 19.47 2.80
N LEU A 98 -1.20 18.90 2.90
CA LEU A 98 -2.41 19.46 2.30
C LEU A 98 -2.81 20.78 3.01
N GLU A 99 -1.83 21.66 3.18
CA GLU A 99 -1.98 22.99 3.78
C GLU A 99 -2.93 23.93 3.02
N GLY A 100 -3.65 23.43 2.05
CA GLY A 100 -4.69 24.16 1.32
C GLY A 100 -6.12 23.86 1.75
N LEU A 101 -6.36 22.87 2.61
CA LEU A 101 -7.67 22.63 3.18
C LEU A 101 -7.79 23.43 4.50
N PRO A 102 -8.87 24.23 4.69
CA PRO A 102 -9.02 25.02 5.91
C PRO A 102 -9.05 24.07 7.12
N GLU A 103 -7.95 24.01 7.85
CA GLU A 103 -7.89 23.35 9.15
C GLU A 103 -8.89 23.97 10.10
N PRO A 104 -9.67 23.18 10.83
CA PRO A 104 -10.32 23.68 12.04
C PRO A 104 -9.21 24.14 12.99
N ARG A 105 -9.26 25.40 13.43
CA ARG A 105 -8.24 26.08 14.22
C ARG A 105 -7.82 25.42 15.56
N ASP A 106 -8.27 24.20 15.82
CA ASP A 106 -8.06 23.44 17.05
C ASP A 106 -7.38 22.07 16.87
N ALA A 107 -6.81 21.77 15.68
CA ALA A 107 -6.08 20.54 15.48
C ALA A 107 -4.75 20.55 16.25
N ARG A 108 -4.75 19.89 17.41
CA ARG A 108 -3.55 19.70 18.25
C ARG A 108 -2.63 18.63 17.65
N ALA A 109 -1.34 18.74 17.96
CA ALA A 109 -0.25 17.83 17.52
C ALA A 109 -0.51 16.31 17.68
N ALA A 110 -1.59 15.89 18.33
CA ALA A 110 -2.03 14.51 18.43
C ALA A 110 -2.54 13.91 17.09
N ASP A 111 -3.05 14.75 16.18
CA ASP A 111 -3.67 14.28 14.93
C ASP A 111 -2.62 13.83 13.88
N SER A 112 -1.46 14.45 13.84
CA SER A 112 -0.38 14.07 12.95
C SER A 112 0.21 12.69 13.30
N CYS A 113 0.21 12.32 14.58
CA CYS A 113 0.71 11.02 15.04
C CYS A 113 -0.18 9.85 14.59
N SER A 114 -1.51 10.03 14.56
CA SER A 114 -2.44 8.96 14.15
C SER A 114 -2.39 8.67 12.64
N ILE A 115 -2.22 9.71 11.82
CA ILE A 115 -2.08 9.57 10.35
C ILE A 115 -0.75 8.92 10.00
N THR A 116 0.36 9.35 10.62
CA THR A 116 1.68 8.73 10.41
C THR A 116 1.65 7.24 10.79
N SER A 117 1.07 6.89 11.94
CA SER A 117 0.93 5.51 12.37
C SER A 117 0.02 4.67 11.46
N LEU A 118 -0.98 5.28 10.81
CA LEU A 118 -1.81 4.62 9.81
C LEU A 118 -1.02 4.34 8.52
N ARG A 119 -0.27 5.34 8.04
CA ARG A 119 0.61 5.18 6.86
C ARG A 119 1.60 4.04 7.06
N GLU A 120 2.28 4.01 8.21
CA GLU A 120 3.24 2.96 8.55
C GLU A 120 2.59 1.58 8.58
N ARG A 121 1.43 1.45 9.21
CA ARG A 121 0.69 0.17 9.25
C ARG A 121 0.23 -0.29 7.87
N ILE A 122 -0.22 0.63 7.01
CA ILE A 122 -0.60 0.31 5.65
C ILE A 122 0.63 -0.13 4.86
N ALA A 123 1.74 0.61 4.96
CA ALA A 123 2.98 0.27 4.29
C ALA A 123 3.48 -1.12 4.74
N GLN A 124 3.47 -1.42 6.04
CA GLN A 124 3.82 -2.73 6.58
C GLN A 124 2.88 -3.83 6.08
N GLN A 125 1.57 -3.56 6.04
CA GLN A 125 0.59 -4.53 5.54
C GLN A 125 0.83 -4.88 4.08
N TYR A 126 1.20 -3.89 3.24
CA TYR A 126 1.54 -4.13 1.83
C TYR A 126 2.91 -4.77 1.64
N ALA A 127 3.87 -4.50 2.51
CA ALA A 127 5.20 -5.08 2.46
C ALA A 127 5.21 -6.56 2.93
N ALA A 128 4.39 -6.91 3.91
CA ALA A 128 4.41 -8.21 4.57
C ALA A 128 4.39 -9.44 3.63
N PRO A 129 3.60 -9.49 2.54
CA PRO A 129 3.65 -10.61 1.60
C PRO A 129 4.98 -10.74 0.87
N PHE A 130 5.62 -9.62 0.56
CA PHE A 130 6.94 -9.58 -0.07
C PHE A 130 8.01 -10.01 0.92
N ASP A 131 7.95 -9.51 2.16
CA ASP A 131 8.87 -9.87 3.22
C ASP A 131 8.84 -11.38 3.46
N ALA A 132 7.65 -11.98 3.51
CA ALA A 132 7.50 -13.43 3.67
C ALA A 132 8.13 -14.25 2.52
N VAL A 133 8.22 -13.70 1.30
CA VAL A 133 8.93 -14.33 0.19
C VAL A 133 10.42 -14.09 0.27
N PHE A 134 10.84 -12.85 0.51
CA PHE A 134 12.25 -12.48 0.54
C PHE A 134 13.00 -12.99 1.77
N ASP A 135 12.32 -13.26 2.89
CA ASP A 135 12.93 -13.85 4.10
C ASP A 135 13.11 -15.36 3.96
N SER A 136 12.71 -15.97 2.85
CA SER A 136 12.91 -17.39 2.63
C SER A 136 14.39 -17.72 2.38
N PRO A 137 14.87 -18.91 2.84
CA PRO A 137 16.24 -19.35 2.56
C PRO A 137 16.58 -19.39 1.07
N GLU A 138 15.59 -19.72 0.22
CA GLU A 138 15.73 -19.73 -1.23
C GLU A 138 16.04 -18.32 -1.76
N ALA A 139 15.30 -17.30 -1.30
CA ALA A 139 15.53 -15.91 -1.70
C ALA A 139 16.90 -15.41 -1.22
N ALA A 140 17.32 -15.74 0.00
CA ALA A 140 18.62 -15.38 0.54
C ALA A 140 19.76 -15.98 -0.31
N GLY A 141 19.63 -17.23 -0.72
CA GLY A 141 20.63 -17.89 -1.58
C GLY A 141 20.68 -17.37 -3.02
N GLU A 142 19.53 -17.00 -3.58
CA GLU A 142 19.47 -16.55 -4.98
C GLU A 142 19.72 -15.05 -5.17
N LEU A 143 19.26 -14.21 -4.23
CA LEU A 143 19.22 -12.76 -4.38
C LEU A 143 20.20 -12.03 -3.46
N GLY A 144 20.68 -12.68 -2.40
CA GLY A 144 21.44 -12.02 -1.35
C GLY A 144 20.59 -10.99 -0.60
N GLU A 145 21.22 -9.88 -0.22
CA GLU A 145 20.53 -8.78 0.44
C GLU A 145 19.66 -8.00 -0.56
N VAL A 146 18.38 -7.82 -0.22
CA VAL A 146 17.38 -7.14 -1.04
C VAL A 146 16.94 -5.84 -0.36
N ASP A 147 17.10 -4.72 -1.03
CA ASP A 147 16.44 -3.47 -0.64
C ASP A 147 14.93 -3.61 -0.86
N ARG A 148 14.19 -3.81 0.24
CA ARG A 148 12.75 -4.09 0.25
C ARG A 148 11.93 -2.99 -0.39
N SER A 149 12.24 -1.74 -0.07
CA SER A 149 11.51 -0.57 -0.59
C SER A 149 11.67 -0.44 -2.10
N ARG A 150 12.90 -0.59 -2.60
CA ARG A 150 13.21 -0.58 -4.03
C ARG A 150 12.56 -1.76 -4.75
N ALA A 151 12.62 -2.96 -4.17
CA ALA A 151 12.01 -4.15 -4.73
C ALA A 151 10.49 -3.98 -4.90
N ILE A 152 9.79 -3.55 -3.86
CA ILE A 152 8.34 -3.32 -3.90
C ILE A 152 8.00 -2.24 -4.93
N ALA A 153 8.76 -1.14 -4.99
CA ALA A 153 8.55 -0.07 -5.97
C ALA A 153 8.69 -0.58 -7.42
N LEU A 154 9.68 -1.42 -7.71
CA LEU A 154 9.90 -1.99 -9.05
C LEU A 154 8.82 -3.02 -9.42
N LEU A 155 8.36 -3.81 -8.45
CA LEU A 155 7.38 -4.88 -8.69
C LEU A 155 5.95 -4.35 -8.83
N ILE A 156 5.57 -3.33 -8.06
CA ILE A 156 4.19 -2.81 -8.02
C ILE A 156 4.03 -1.52 -8.82
N GLY A 157 5.09 -0.70 -8.93
CA GLY A 157 5.04 0.60 -9.62
C GLY A 157 4.47 0.53 -11.03
N PRO A 158 4.90 -0.38 -11.92
CA PRO A 158 4.38 -0.49 -13.28
C PRO A 158 2.87 -0.78 -13.32
N LEU A 159 2.36 -1.57 -12.37
CA LEU A 159 0.94 -1.94 -12.28
C LEU A 159 0.08 -0.76 -11.83
N VAL A 160 0.56 -0.01 -10.83
CA VAL A 160 -0.09 1.22 -10.35
C VAL A 160 -0.10 2.26 -11.46
N LEU A 161 1.03 2.46 -12.15
CA LEU A 161 1.13 3.40 -13.27
C LEU A 161 0.18 3.01 -14.40
N GLY A 162 0.17 1.72 -14.81
CA GLY A 162 -0.72 1.24 -15.86
C GLY A 162 -2.20 1.46 -15.54
N ARG A 163 -2.58 1.31 -14.27
CA ARG A 163 -3.96 1.57 -13.80
C ARG A 163 -4.31 3.06 -13.80
N LEU A 164 -3.39 3.91 -13.36
CA LEU A 164 -3.60 5.37 -13.28
C LEU A 164 -3.56 6.04 -14.66
N SER A 165 -2.71 5.54 -15.56
CA SER A 165 -2.48 6.16 -16.88
C SER A 165 -3.51 5.77 -17.93
N THR A 166 -4.48 4.92 -17.60
CA THR A 166 -5.51 4.42 -18.54
C THR A 166 -4.91 3.96 -19.87
N LEU A 167 -3.75 3.29 -19.81
CA LEU A 167 -3.07 2.80 -21.00
C LEU A 167 -3.99 1.85 -21.77
N PRO A 168 -4.17 2.04 -23.11
CA PRO A 168 -4.98 1.14 -23.90
C PRO A 168 -4.35 -0.26 -23.89
N ASP A 169 -5.20 -1.29 -23.84
CA ASP A 169 -4.80 -2.71 -23.90
C ASP A 169 -3.75 -3.14 -22.85
N PHE A 170 -3.70 -2.45 -21.69
CA PHE A 170 -2.76 -2.77 -20.62
C PHE A 170 -3.07 -4.13 -19.97
N ASP A 171 -2.28 -5.15 -20.30
CA ASP A 171 -2.33 -6.45 -19.63
C ASP A 171 -1.49 -6.41 -18.34
N TYR A 172 -2.16 -6.23 -17.22
CA TYR A 172 -1.51 -6.20 -15.91
C TYR A 172 -0.91 -7.56 -15.50
N ARG A 173 -1.41 -8.69 -16.05
CA ARG A 173 -0.85 -10.02 -15.75
C ARG A 173 0.48 -10.22 -16.46
N GLU A 174 0.57 -9.79 -17.71
CA GLU A 174 1.82 -9.82 -18.46
C GLU A 174 2.83 -8.83 -17.84
N CYS A 175 2.39 -7.63 -17.52
CA CYS A 175 3.22 -6.63 -16.86
C CYS A 175 3.76 -7.13 -15.50
N ALA A 176 2.93 -7.82 -14.68
CA ALA A 176 3.37 -8.40 -13.42
C ALA A 176 4.47 -9.44 -13.62
N ARG A 177 4.33 -10.33 -14.60
CA ARG A 177 5.37 -11.34 -14.91
C ARG A 177 6.65 -10.66 -15.38
N ALA A 178 6.55 -9.71 -16.30
CA ALA A 178 7.70 -8.97 -16.81
C ALA A 178 8.43 -8.18 -15.70
N ALA A 179 7.70 -7.56 -14.77
CA ALA A 179 8.28 -6.86 -13.63
C ALA A 179 9.05 -7.82 -12.71
N VAL A 180 8.49 -9.00 -12.41
CA VAL A 180 9.16 -10.02 -11.60
C VAL A 180 10.40 -10.56 -12.32
N ASP A 181 10.29 -10.90 -13.60
CA ASP A 181 11.41 -11.46 -14.38
C ASP A 181 12.56 -10.44 -14.48
N GLY A 182 12.25 -9.18 -14.76
CA GLY A 182 13.23 -8.10 -14.81
C GLY A 182 13.90 -7.87 -13.44
N PHE A 183 13.14 -7.82 -12.38
CA PHE A 183 13.65 -7.68 -11.01
C PHE A 183 14.60 -8.82 -10.65
N LEU A 184 14.17 -10.06 -10.83
CA LEU A 184 14.98 -11.25 -10.52
C LEU A 184 16.25 -11.31 -11.36
N HIS A 185 16.17 -10.95 -12.63
CA HIS A 185 17.34 -10.90 -13.51
C HIS A 185 18.41 -9.94 -12.99
N VAL A 186 18.00 -8.71 -12.68
CA VAL A 186 18.92 -7.67 -12.20
C VAL A 186 19.47 -8.03 -10.82
N GLN A 187 18.62 -8.45 -9.89
CA GLN A 187 19.03 -8.76 -8.52
C GLN A 187 20.01 -9.93 -8.46
N ARG A 188 19.75 -11.01 -9.22
CA ARG A 188 20.66 -12.15 -9.34
C ARG A 188 22.02 -11.76 -9.96
N ALA A 189 22.02 -10.84 -10.93
CA ALA A 189 23.26 -10.34 -11.53
C ALA A 189 24.08 -9.55 -10.50
N GLN A 190 23.44 -8.68 -9.72
CA GLN A 190 24.07 -7.91 -8.65
C GLN A 190 24.65 -8.83 -7.55
N HIS A 191 23.89 -9.81 -7.12
CA HIS A 191 24.33 -10.76 -6.11
C HIS A 191 25.60 -11.53 -6.54
N ARG A 192 25.61 -12.04 -7.79
CA ARG A 192 26.79 -12.73 -8.37
C ARG A 192 28.01 -11.82 -8.48
N ALA A 193 27.81 -10.57 -8.89
CA ALA A 193 28.90 -9.60 -8.99
C ALA A 193 29.50 -9.28 -7.62
N SER A 194 28.66 -9.16 -6.58
CA SER A 194 29.12 -8.93 -5.21
C SER A 194 29.89 -10.12 -4.66
N ALA A 195 29.43 -11.35 -4.91
CA ALA A 195 30.13 -12.57 -4.49
C ALA A 195 31.52 -12.69 -5.14
N ALA A 196 31.61 -12.43 -6.45
CA ALA A 196 32.88 -12.48 -7.19
C ALA A 196 33.88 -11.41 -6.68
N SER A 197 33.38 -10.22 -6.29
CA SER A 197 34.22 -9.16 -5.74
C SER A 197 34.81 -9.51 -4.36
N ILE A 198 34.07 -10.21 -3.54
CA ILE A 198 34.55 -10.66 -2.22
C ILE A 198 35.63 -11.74 -2.39
N GLU A 199 35.44 -12.70 -3.29
CA GLU A 199 36.44 -13.74 -3.58
C GLU A 199 37.76 -13.14 -4.10
N SER A 200 37.69 -12.12 -4.97
CA SER A 200 38.88 -11.46 -5.52
C SER A 200 39.62 -10.57 -4.52
N ALA A 201 38.95 -10.09 -3.46
CA ALA A 201 39.57 -9.26 -2.42
C ALA A 201 40.19 -10.09 -1.28
N GLY A 202 39.85 -11.39 -1.18
CA GLY A 202 40.38 -12.32 -0.18
C GLY A 202 41.54 -13.20 -0.65
N ALA A 203 41.92 -13.10 -1.94
CA ALA A 203 43.03 -13.81 -2.55
C ALA A 203 44.25 -12.89 -2.73
#